data_75f426b90386ed14e2c8f81702b9cafd
#
_entry.id   75f426b90386ed14e2c8f81702b9cafd
#
_cell.length_a   1.000
_cell.length_b   1.000
_cell.length_c   1.000
_cell.angle_alpha   90.00
_cell.angle_beta   90.00
_cell.angle_gamma   90.00
#
_symmetry.space_group_name_H-M   'P 1'
#
loop_
_entity.id
_entity.type
_entity.pdbx_description
1 polymer ?
#
loop_
_entity_poly.entity_id
_entity_poly.type
_entity_poly.pdbx_seq_one_letter_code
_entity_poly.pdbx_strand_id
1 'polypeptide(L)'
;MGLSQYRTLVVFLLVSVFFGGTFVAAKAGQAYVPPLLLVALRFDIAAVVLLGYVVLTKSRSEWLPKTRGDVAGIIAAGLFAIGLSNGLLFVGQASVSSGVGAILFALVPIFSPLFAGVLLN
;
A
#
# COMPACT_ATOMS: atom_id res chain seq x y z
N MET A 1 30.86 5.31 8.76
CA MET A 1 29.72 4.51 8.28
C MET A 1 30.23 3.36 7.42
N GLY A 2 29.79 2.13 7.69
CA GLY A 2 30.10 0.98 6.82
C GLY A 2 29.26 0.98 5.54
N LEU A 3 29.70 0.25 4.50
CA LEU A 3 28.99 0.12 3.22
C LEU A 3 27.52 -0.33 3.37
N SER A 4 27.24 -1.18 4.37
CA SER A 4 25.88 -1.64 4.67
C SER A 4 24.97 -0.53 5.17
N GLN A 5 25.49 0.41 5.93
CA GLN A 5 24.73 1.56 6.45
C GLN A 5 24.40 2.54 5.32
N TYR A 6 25.33 2.80 4.40
CA TYR A 6 25.07 3.60 3.21
C TYR A 6 24.02 2.98 2.32
N ARG A 7 24.06 1.65 2.11
CA ARG A 7 23.04 0.94 1.34
C ARG A 7 21.67 1.06 1.99
N THR A 8 21.58 0.89 3.29
CA THR A 8 20.32 1.03 4.04
C THR A 8 19.77 2.45 3.94
N LEU A 9 20.64 3.46 4.09
CA LEU A 9 20.25 4.87 3.97
C LEU A 9 19.73 5.18 2.55
N VAL A 10 20.42 4.75 1.51
CA VAL A 10 20.02 4.95 0.12
C VAL A 10 18.66 4.29 -0.16
N VAL A 11 18.49 3.03 0.26
CA VAL A 11 17.21 2.32 0.11
C VAL A 11 16.10 3.04 0.86
N PHE A 12 16.35 3.47 2.09
CA PHE A 12 15.37 4.23 2.88
C PHE A 12 14.96 5.54 2.18
N LEU A 13 15.93 6.29 1.67
CA LEU A 13 15.66 7.54 0.95
C LEU A 13 14.86 7.28 -0.34
N LEU A 14 15.23 6.27 -1.12
CA LEU A 14 14.49 5.89 -2.33
C LEU A 14 13.04 5.50 -2.02
N VAL A 15 12.84 4.64 -1.03
CA VAL A 15 11.49 4.24 -0.59
C VAL A 15 10.69 5.46 -0.13
N SER A 16 11.29 6.37 0.63
CA SER A 16 10.64 7.60 1.09
C SER A 16 10.23 8.51 -0.07
N VAL A 17 11.09 8.67 -1.07
CA VAL A 17 10.80 9.47 -2.28
C VAL A 17 9.66 8.83 -3.08
N PHE A 18 9.71 7.52 -3.32
CA PHE A 18 8.64 6.82 -4.03
C PHE A 18 7.31 6.87 -3.26
N PHE A 19 7.36 6.70 -1.94
CA PHE A 19 6.18 6.75 -1.10
C PHE A 19 5.55 8.14 -1.08
N GLY A 20 6.35 9.18 -0.85
CA GLY A 20 5.89 10.58 -0.93
C GLY A 20 5.41 10.96 -2.32
N GLY A 21 6.11 10.54 -3.37
CA GLY A 21 5.74 10.73 -4.76
C GLY A 21 4.39 10.11 -5.12
N THR A 22 3.99 9.03 -4.45
CA THR A 22 2.68 8.42 -4.60
C THR A 22 1.54 9.42 -4.32
N PHE A 23 1.65 10.23 -3.27
CA PHE A 23 0.64 11.22 -2.92
C PHE A 23 0.54 12.34 -3.95
N VAL A 24 1.67 12.79 -4.47
CA VAL A 24 1.72 13.79 -5.55
C VAL A 24 1.13 13.23 -6.85
N ALA A 25 1.51 12.03 -7.24
CA ALA A 25 1.01 11.37 -8.43
C ALA A 25 -0.50 11.07 -8.33
N ALA A 26 -0.96 10.62 -7.16
CA ALA A 26 -2.38 10.41 -6.91
C ALA A 26 -3.18 11.70 -7.04
N LYS A 27 -2.69 12.80 -6.47
CA LYS A 27 -3.36 14.11 -6.56
C LYS A 27 -3.40 14.62 -8.01
N ALA A 28 -2.31 14.47 -8.74
CA ALA A 28 -2.25 14.83 -10.16
C ALA A 28 -3.21 13.98 -11.01
N GLY A 29 -3.27 12.67 -10.75
CA GLY A 29 -4.17 11.75 -11.46
C GLY A 29 -5.65 12.03 -11.18
N GLN A 30 -5.99 12.45 -9.99
CA GLN A 30 -7.36 12.81 -9.60
C GLN A 30 -7.94 14.02 -10.35
N ALA A 31 -7.09 14.81 -11.00
CA ALA A 31 -7.54 15.89 -11.88
C ALA A 31 -8.20 15.38 -13.18
N TYR A 32 -7.88 14.14 -13.58
CA TYR A 32 -8.35 13.53 -14.83
C TYR A 32 -9.27 12.34 -14.63
N VAL A 33 -9.17 11.68 -13.48
CA VAL A 33 -9.83 10.40 -13.21
C VAL A 33 -10.45 10.45 -11.81
N PRO A 34 -11.69 9.95 -11.62
CA PRO A 34 -12.29 9.85 -10.29
C PRO A 34 -11.39 9.05 -9.32
N PRO A 35 -11.35 9.44 -8.03
CA PRO A 35 -10.43 8.83 -7.05
C PRO A 35 -10.53 7.30 -6.96
N LEU A 36 -11.74 6.76 -6.93
CA LEU A 36 -11.96 5.31 -6.85
C LEU A 36 -11.53 4.56 -8.11
N LEU A 37 -11.75 5.16 -9.28
CA LEU A 37 -11.29 4.57 -10.54
C LEU A 37 -9.75 4.59 -10.63
N LEU A 38 -9.13 5.67 -10.19
CA LEU A 38 -7.67 5.77 -10.16
C LEU A 38 -7.05 4.71 -9.25
N VAL A 39 -7.62 4.49 -8.06
CA VAL A 39 -7.13 3.46 -7.14
C VAL A 39 -7.36 2.05 -7.70
N ALA A 40 -8.50 1.80 -8.32
CA ALA A 40 -8.79 0.52 -8.96
C ALA A 40 -7.78 0.19 -10.07
N LEU A 41 -7.58 1.10 -11.01
CA LEU A 41 -6.60 0.93 -12.10
C LEU A 41 -5.19 0.70 -11.58
N ARG A 42 -4.77 1.43 -10.55
CA ARG A 42 -3.46 1.27 -9.93
C ARG A 42 -3.27 -0.13 -9.35
N PHE A 43 -4.27 -0.63 -8.62
CA PHE A 43 -4.18 -1.96 -8.02
C PHE A 43 -4.36 -3.08 -9.04
N ASP A 44 -5.14 -2.89 -10.09
CA ASP A 44 -5.26 -3.85 -11.19
C ASP A 44 -3.91 -4.02 -11.91
N ILE A 45 -3.23 -2.92 -12.24
CA ILE A 45 -1.90 -2.97 -12.86
C ILE A 45 -0.90 -3.64 -11.90
N ALA A 46 -0.89 -3.26 -10.63
CA ALA A 46 -0.01 -3.86 -9.63
C ALA A 46 -0.28 -5.37 -9.46
N ALA A 47 -1.55 -5.77 -9.45
CA ALA A 47 -1.95 -7.17 -9.35
C ALA A 47 -1.45 -7.99 -10.56
N VAL A 48 -1.61 -7.49 -11.77
CA VAL A 48 -1.11 -8.15 -12.99
C VAL A 48 0.41 -8.31 -12.94
N VAL A 49 1.14 -7.27 -12.57
CA VAL A 49 2.61 -7.31 -12.47
C VAL A 49 3.08 -8.27 -11.38
N LEU A 50 2.49 -8.21 -10.18
CA LEU A 50 2.89 -9.05 -9.05
C LEU A 50 2.49 -10.52 -9.27
N LEU A 51 1.30 -10.79 -9.78
CA LEU A 51 0.88 -12.16 -10.12
C LEU A 51 1.75 -12.74 -11.23
N GLY A 52 2.07 -11.96 -12.25
CA GLY A 52 2.99 -12.35 -13.30
C GLY A 52 4.37 -12.71 -12.73
N TYR A 53 4.91 -11.89 -11.86
CA TYR A 53 6.18 -12.17 -11.18
C TYR A 53 6.13 -13.47 -10.36
N VAL A 54 5.09 -13.66 -9.55
CA VAL A 54 4.93 -14.85 -8.70
C VAL A 54 4.77 -16.10 -9.53
N VAL A 55 3.95 -16.08 -10.58
CA VAL A 55 3.74 -17.22 -11.49
C VAL A 55 5.02 -17.62 -12.19
N LEU A 56 5.86 -16.65 -12.58
CA LEU A 56 7.12 -16.91 -13.29
C LEU A 56 8.26 -17.38 -12.38
N THR A 57 8.25 -16.98 -11.10
CA THR A 57 9.39 -17.20 -10.18
C THR A 57 9.12 -18.21 -9.07
N LYS A 58 7.84 -18.52 -8.78
CA LYS A 58 7.45 -19.41 -7.68
C LYS A 58 6.72 -20.64 -8.17
N SER A 59 6.86 -21.75 -7.47
CA SER A 59 6.10 -22.96 -7.74
C SER A 59 4.63 -22.79 -7.30
N ARG A 60 3.73 -23.53 -7.94
CA ARG A 60 2.29 -23.49 -7.60
C ARG A 60 2.01 -23.83 -6.14
N SER A 61 2.80 -24.70 -5.53
CA SER A 61 2.66 -25.10 -4.14
C SER A 61 3.00 -23.97 -3.14
N GLU A 62 3.75 -22.97 -3.57
CA GLU A 62 4.19 -21.86 -2.70
C GLU A 62 3.18 -20.71 -2.63
N TRP A 63 2.46 -20.45 -3.71
CA TRP A 63 1.61 -19.26 -3.78
C TRP A 63 0.11 -19.54 -3.84
N LEU A 64 -0.31 -20.78 -4.21
CA LEU A 64 -1.73 -21.11 -4.21
C LEU A 64 -2.25 -21.30 -2.78
N PRO A 65 -3.41 -20.71 -2.45
CA PRO A 65 -4.07 -20.96 -1.18
C PRO A 65 -4.43 -22.44 -1.06
N LYS A 66 -4.14 -23.03 0.10
CA LYS A 66 -4.33 -24.48 0.34
C LYS A 66 -5.59 -24.79 1.13
N THR A 67 -6.05 -23.81 1.90
CA THR A 67 -7.22 -23.98 2.79
C THR A 67 -8.29 -22.94 2.49
N ARG A 68 -9.52 -23.20 2.94
CA ARG A 68 -10.60 -22.20 2.89
C ARG A 68 -10.28 -20.97 3.74
N GLY A 69 -9.54 -21.17 4.83
CA GLY A 69 -9.05 -20.08 5.68
C GLY A 69 -8.09 -19.16 4.93
N ASP A 70 -7.17 -19.72 4.13
CA ASP A 70 -6.27 -18.92 3.30
C ASP A 70 -7.04 -18.06 2.30
N VAL A 71 -8.03 -18.64 1.63
CA VAL A 71 -8.89 -17.91 0.68
C VAL A 71 -9.67 -16.80 1.39
N ALA A 72 -10.28 -17.10 2.53
CA ALA A 72 -11.00 -16.12 3.32
C ALA A 72 -10.09 -14.98 3.79
N GLY A 73 -8.87 -15.31 4.24
CA GLY A 73 -7.85 -14.34 4.64
C GLY A 73 -7.42 -13.42 3.49
N ILE A 74 -7.18 -13.99 2.32
CA ILE A 74 -6.82 -13.22 1.10
C ILE A 74 -7.95 -12.26 0.72
N ILE A 75 -9.19 -12.74 0.70
CA ILE A 75 -10.37 -11.91 0.36
C ILE A 75 -10.55 -10.81 1.40
N ALA A 76 -10.49 -11.13 2.69
CA ALA A 76 -10.64 -10.15 3.76
C ALA A 76 -9.53 -9.09 3.73
N ALA A 77 -8.28 -9.49 3.59
CA ALA A 77 -7.15 -8.57 3.49
C ALA A 77 -7.25 -7.69 2.23
N GLY A 78 -7.58 -8.28 1.08
CA GLY A 78 -7.74 -7.54 -0.17
C GLY A 78 -8.89 -6.53 -0.10
N LEU A 79 -10.04 -6.94 0.43
CA LEU A 79 -11.23 -6.10 0.47
C LEU A 79 -11.12 -5.00 1.53
N PHE A 80 -10.74 -5.34 2.76
CA PHE A 80 -10.75 -4.41 3.89
C PHE A 80 -9.41 -3.69 4.08
N ALA A 81 -8.31 -4.43 4.19
CA ALA A 81 -7.02 -3.81 4.49
C ALA A 81 -6.46 -3.03 3.29
N ILE A 82 -6.68 -3.48 2.07
CA ILE A 82 -6.17 -2.83 0.87
C ILE A 82 -7.26 -2.03 0.18
N GLY A 83 -8.37 -2.66 -0.23
CA GLY A 83 -9.40 -2.02 -1.04
C GLY A 83 -10.10 -0.88 -0.32
N LEU A 84 -10.75 -1.16 0.80
CA LEU A 84 -11.52 -0.17 1.55
C LEU A 84 -10.59 0.93 2.11
N SER A 85 -9.47 0.56 2.71
CA SER A 85 -8.52 1.51 3.29
C SER A 85 -7.97 2.48 2.23
N ASN A 86 -7.51 1.96 1.09
CA ASN A 86 -6.99 2.83 0.02
C ASN A 86 -8.10 3.59 -0.70
N GLY A 87 -9.28 3.00 -0.88
CA GLY A 87 -10.44 3.69 -1.43
C GLY A 87 -10.80 4.92 -0.60
N LEU A 88 -10.92 4.77 0.71
CA LEU A 88 -11.17 5.86 1.64
C LEU A 88 -10.05 6.91 1.65
N LEU A 89 -8.79 6.45 1.61
CA LEU A 89 -7.63 7.35 1.53
C LEU A 89 -7.70 8.24 0.28
N PHE A 90 -7.98 7.66 -0.88
CA PHE A 90 -8.03 8.40 -2.15
C PHE A 90 -9.23 9.35 -2.22
N VAL A 91 -10.38 8.94 -1.70
CA VAL A 91 -11.55 9.82 -1.59
C VAL A 91 -11.26 10.99 -0.64
N GLY A 92 -10.66 10.73 0.52
CA GLY A 92 -10.26 11.77 1.46
C GLY A 92 -9.21 12.71 0.88
N GLN A 93 -8.24 12.17 0.15
CA GLN A 93 -7.17 12.95 -0.48
C GLN A 93 -7.70 13.89 -1.59
N ALA A 94 -8.83 13.58 -2.21
CA ALA A 94 -9.45 14.48 -3.18
C ALA A 94 -9.78 15.86 -2.59
N SER A 95 -10.10 15.90 -1.28
CA SER A 95 -10.49 17.12 -0.56
C SER A 95 -9.34 17.86 0.12
N VAL A 96 -8.12 17.31 0.11
CA VAL A 96 -6.94 17.91 0.76
C VAL A 96 -5.75 17.96 -0.19
N SER A 97 -4.73 18.74 0.15
CA SER A 97 -3.48 18.75 -0.61
C SER A 97 -2.70 17.43 -0.43
N SER A 98 -1.82 17.12 -1.37
CA SER A 98 -0.96 15.94 -1.30
C SER A 98 -0.09 15.93 -0.04
N GLY A 99 0.40 17.09 0.39
CA GLY A 99 1.19 17.24 1.61
C GLY A 99 0.41 16.91 2.87
N VAL A 100 -0.84 17.39 2.99
CA VAL A 100 -1.72 17.07 4.12
C VAL A 100 -2.03 15.57 4.13
N GLY A 101 -2.35 14.97 2.99
CA GLY A 101 -2.58 13.53 2.89
C GLY A 101 -1.36 12.71 3.35
N ALA A 102 -0.16 13.09 2.92
CA ALA A 102 1.08 12.44 3.32
C ALA A 102 1.36 12.55 4.83
N ILE A 103 1.14 13.73 5.43
CA ILE A 103 1.31 13.96 6.88
C ILE A 103 0.33 13.11 7.68
N LEU A 104 -0.95 13.09 7.30
CA LEU A 104 -1.96 12.28 7.98
C LEU A 104 -1.62 10.78 7.91
N PHE A 105 -1.17 10.31 6.75
CA PHE A 105 -0.75 8.92 6.61
C PHE A 105 0.51 8.59 7.42
N ALA A 106 1.43 9.55 7.56
CA ALA A 106 2.63 9.39 8.39
C ALA A 106 2.32 9.22 9.90
N LEU A 107 1.12 9.57 10.36
CA LEU A 107 0.68 9.33 11.72
C LEU A 107 0.31 7.86 12.00
N VAL A 108 0.01 7.06 10.96
CA VAL A 108 -0.38 5.65 11.12
C VAL A 108 0.63 4.83 11.92
N PRO A 109 1.96 4.90 11.67
CA PRO A 109 2.96 4.17 12.47
C PRO A 109 3.01 4.61 13.94
N ILE A 110 2.56 5.81 14.27
CA ILE A 110 2.50 6.30 15.64
C ILE A 110 1.30 5.71 16.37
N PHE A 111 0.15 5.67 15.74
CA PHE A 111 -1.08 5.14 16.33
C PHE A 111 -1.12 3.61 16.38
N SER A 112 -0.50 2.93 15.40
CA SER A 112 -0.54 1.46 15.34
C SER A 112 -0.03 0.77 16.61
N PRO A 113 1.15 1.12 17.18
CA PRO A 113 1.61 0.52 18.43
C PRO A 113 0.73 0.87 19.62
N LEU A 114 0.14 2.06 19.66
CA LEU A 114 -0.78 2.46 20.73
C LEU A 114 -2.03 1.58 20.73
N PHE A 115 -2.65 1.39 19.57
CA PHE A 115 -3.80 0.49 19.44
C PHE A 115 -3.44 -0.97 19.72
N ALA A 116 -2.28 -1.43 19.23
CA ALA A 116 -1.80 -2.78 19.50
C ALA A 116 -1.61 -3.01 21.01
N GLY A 117 -1.03 -2.04 21.74
CA GLY A 117 -0.85 -2.11 23.17
C GLY A 117 -2.17 -2.19 23.96
N VAL A 118 -3.22 -1.53 23.47
CA VAL A 118 -4.55 -1.56 24.10
C VAL A 118 -5.32 -2.83 23.76
N LEU A 119 -5.20 -3.33 22.53
CA LEU A 119 -6.03 -4.46 22.05
C LEU A 119 -5.40 -5.84 22.34
N LEU A 120 -4.08 -5.90 22.50
CA LEU A 120 -3.35 -7.16 22.67
C LEU A 120 -2.85 -7.39 24.09
N ASN A 121 -3.16 -6.52 25.03
CA ASN A 121 -2.85 -6.67 26.47
C ASN A 121 -3.98 -7.31 27.23
#